data_4a28683f48d37e880d7b55d6d70bab8c
#
_entry.id   4a28683f48d37e880d7b55d6d70bab8c
#
_cell.length_a   1.000
_cell.length_b   1.000
_cell.length_c   1.000
_cell.angle_alpha   90.00
_cell.angle_beta   90.00
_cell.angle_gamma   90.00
#
_symmetry.space_group_name_H-M   'P 1'
#
loop_
_entity.id
_entity.type
_entity.pdbx_description
1 polymer ?
#
loop_
_entity_poly.entity_id
_entity_poly.type
_entity_poly.pdbx_seq_one_letter_code
_entity_poly.pdbx_strand_id
1 'polypeptide(L)'
;LIVHDREAHGDVYDLLRKYKPNALVHCFSGSVELMREAVRMGMYISLGGVVTFKNARHSLEVASEIPLDRLLLETDAPYMAPVPFRGKRCDSSMIVYAAEKIASLRNMSISELLQITCDNAKRFYNIDD
;
A
#
# COMPACT_ATOMS: atom_id res chain seq x y z
N LEU A 1 1.25 14.47 -1.83
CA LEU A 1 0.66 14.39 -0.50
C LEU A 1 0.65 12.95 0.00
N ILE A 2 1.11 12.70 1.22
CA ILE A 2 0.98 11.39 1.89
C ILE A 2 -0.17 11.52 2.90
N VAL A 3 -1.19 10.68 2.74
CA VAL A 3 -2.42 10.72 3.52
C VAL A 3 -2.43 9.58 4.54
N HIS A 4 -2.56 9.93 5.81
CA HIS A 4 -2.82 8.98 6.88
C HIS A 4 -4.32 8.92 7.16
N ASP A 5 -4.89 7.72 7.09
CA ASP A 5 -6.32 7.50 7.34
C ASP A 5 -6.49 6.36 8.36
N ARG A 6 -6.93 6.73 9.55
CA ARG A 6 -7.23 5.79 10.61
C ARG A 6 -8.64 6.02 11.14
N GLU A 7 -9.55 5.12 10.78
CA GLU A 7 -10.96 5.17 11.19
C GLU A 7 -11.68 6.49 10.85
N ALA A 8 -11.19 7.20 9.81
CA ALA A 8 -11.72 8.49 9.37
C ALA A 8 -12.04 8.51 7.86
N HIS A 9 -12.31 7.35 7.27
CA HIS A 9 -12.48 7.18 5.82
C HIS A 9 -13.46 8.18 5.21
N GLY A 10 -14.60 8.45 5.88
CA GLY A 10 -15.61 9.39 5.39
C GLY A 10 -15.02 10.78 5.17
N ASP A 11 -14.48 11.37 6.23
CA ASP A 11 -13.96 12.73 6.22
C ASP A 11 -12.74 12.87 5.29
N VAL A 12 -11.83 11.88 5.33
CA VAL A 12 -10.65 11.84 4.46
C VAL A 12 -11.08 11.81 3.00
N TYR A 13 -11.98 10.92 2.63
CA TYR A 13 -12.41 10.79 1.22
C TYR A 13 -13.24 12.00 0.74
N ASP A 14 -14.00 12.67 1.62
CA ASP A 14 -14.66 13.94 1.29
C ASP A 14 -13.64 15.03 0.91
N LEU A 15 -12.54 15.13 1.66
CA LEU A 15 -11.46 16.06 1.33
C LEU A 15 -10.72 15.65 0.04
N LEU A 16 -10.45 14.36 -0.15
CA LEU A 16 -9.81 13.85 -1.36
C LEU A 16 -10.64 14.09 -2.61
N ARG A 17 -11.98 13.90 -2.55
CA ARG A 17 -12.91 14.22 -3.65
C ARG A 17 -12.90 15.70 -3.99
N LYS A 18 -12.88 16.54 -2.94
CA LYS A 18 -12.93 18.00 -3.09
C LYS A 18 -11.67 18.56 -3.73
N TYR A 19 -10.50 18.13 -3.28
CA TYR A 19 -9.23 18.73 -3.66
C TYR A 19 -8.45 17.95 -4.72
N LYS A 20 -8.72 16.67 -4.90
CA LYS A 20 -8.07 15.76 -5.86
C LYS A 20 -6.55 15.93 -5.96
N PRO A 21 -5.83 15.88 -4.85
CA PRO A 21 -4.38 16.07 -4.86
C PRO A 21 -3.68 14.89 -5.54
N ASN A 22 -2.43 15.10 -6.01
CA ASN A 22 -1.53 13.97 -6.25
C ASN A 22 -1.18 13.37 -4.88
N ALA A 23 -1.75 12.21 -4.55
CA ALA A 23 -1.69 11.65 -3.22
C ALA A 23 -1.37 10.15 -3.21
N LEU A 24 -0.75 9.74 -2.11
CA LEU A 24 -0.58 8.37 -1.66
C LEU A 24 -1.39 8.19 -0.37
N VAL A 25 -2.36 7.27 -0.39
CA VAL A 25 -3.00 6.82 0.87
C VAL A 25 -2.12 5.74 1.47
N HIS A 26 -1.38 6.13 2.51
CA HIS A 26 -0.38 5.28 3.13
C HIS A 26 -1.01 4.31 4.13
N CYS A 27 -0.38 3.15 4.31
CA CYS A 27 -0.82 2.08 5.22
C CYS A 27 -2.33 1.78 5.05
N PHE A 28 -2.75 1.59 3.81
CA PHE A 28 -4.15 1.54 3.43
C PHE A 28 -4.91 0.45 4.19
N SER A 29 -5.97 0.86 4.87
CA SER A 29 -6.82 -0.03 5.69
C SER A 29 -8.28 -0.07 5.25
N GLY A 30 -8.62 0.59 4.15
CA GLY A 30 -9.99 0.66 3.62
C GLY A 30 -10.42 -0.58 2.85
N SER A 31 -11.66 -0.53 2.36
CA SER A 31 -12.23 -1.58 1.52
C SER A 31 -11.75 -1.48 0.05
N VAL A 32 -12.04 -2.51 -0.74
CA VAL A 32 -11.79 -2.52 -2.19
C VAL A 32 -12.51 -1.36 -2.89
N GLU A 33 -13.71 -1.02 -2.45
CA GLU A 33 -14.48 0.10 -3.01
C GLU A 33 -13.76 1.44 -2.79
N LEU A 34 -13.24 1.68 -1.59
CA LEU A 34 -12.46 2.88 -1.29
C LEU A 34 -11.15 2.91 -2.07
N MET A 35 -10.47 1.76 -2.20
CA MET A 35 -9.28 1.64 -3.05
C MET A 35 -9.60 2.01 -4.49
N ARG A 36 -10.66 1.44 -5.07
CA ARG A 36 -11.08 1.74 -6.45
C ARG A 36 -11.41 3.21 -6.64
N GLU A 37 -12.02 3.84 -5.64
CA GLU A 37 -12.31 5.27 -5.66
C GLU A 37 -11.03 6.11 -5.66
N ALA A 38 -10.08 5.84 -4.77
CA ALA A 38 -8.79 6.52 -4.72
C ALA A 38 -8.03 6.39 -6.06
N VAL A 39 -8.01 5.18 -6.63
CA VAL A 39 -7.39 4.91 -7.94
C VAL A 39 -8.06 5.69 -9.07
N ARG A 40 -9.41 5.76 -9.09
CA ARG A 40 -10.14 6.59 -10.07
C ARG A 40 -9.82 8.09 -9.95
N MET A 41 -9.48 8.56 -8.76
CA MET A 41 -9.00 9.93 -8.54
C MET A 41 -7.51 10.12 -8.90
N GLY A 42 -6.83 9.07 -9.39
CA GLY A 42 -5.43 9.12 -9.80
C GLY A 42 -4.43 8.89 -8.65
N MET A 43 -4.90 8.51 -7.47
CA MET A 43 -4.06 8.33 -6.28
C MET A 43 -3.36 6.98 -6.26
N TYR A 44 -2.31 6.92 -5.46
CA TYR A 44 -1.59 5.69 -5.13
C TYR A 44 -2.04 5.15 -3.78
N ILE A 45 -1.86 3.85 -3.61
CA ILE A 45 -2.14 3.12 -2.37
C ILE A 45 -0.86 2.40 -1.96
N SER A 46 -0.46 2.48 -0.70
CA SER A 46 0.61 1.64 -0.20
C SER A 46 0.12 0.53 0.73
N LEU A 47 0.75 -0.61 0.60
CA LEU A 47 0.54 -1.79 1.43
C LEU A 47 1.85 -2.23 2.06
N GLY A 48 1.78 -2.66 3.31
CA GLY A 48 2.95 -3.05 4.08
C GLY A 48 2.76 -4.37 4.81
N GLY A 49 3.45 -4.54 5.94
CA GLY A 49 3.48 -5.78 6.72
C GLY A 49 2.13 -6.35 7.11
N VAL A 50 1.09 -5.51 7.18
CA VAL A 50 -0.30 -5.91 7.51
C VAL A 50 -0.83 -7.02 6.58
N VAL A 51 -0.43 -7.05 5.30
CA VAL A 51 -0.86 -8.11 4.35
C VAL A 51 -0.44 -9.52 4.77
N THR A 52 0.52 -9.62 5.69
CA THR A 52 1.01 -10.91 6.23
C THR A 52 0.24 -11.36 7.48
N PHE A 53 -0.64 -10.53 8.04
CA PHE A 53 -1.32 -10.84 9.30
C PHE A 53 -2.45 -11.84 9.10
N LYS A 54 -2.76 -12.61 10.16
CA LYS A 54 -3.86 -13.60 10.11
C LYS A 54 -5.22 -13.00 9.76
N ASN A 55 -5.47 -11.76 10.20
CA ASN A 55 -6.75 -11.05 10.02
C ASN A 55 -6.70 -10.06 8.85
N ALA A 56 -5.81 -10.26 7.88
CA ALA A 56 -5.56 -9.31 6.79
C ALA A 56 -6.56 -9.41 5.61
N ARG A 57 -7.77 -9.93 5.82
CA ARG A 57 -8.73 -10.20 4.73
C ARG A 57 -8.90 -9.00 3.79
N HIS A 58 -9.23 -7.83 4.32
CA HIS A 58 -9.42 -6.62 3.50
C HIS A 58 -8.14 -6.20 2.77
N SER A 59 -6.99 -6.22 3.46
CA SER A 59 -5.72 -5.89 2.82
C SER A 59 -5.34 -6.87 1.71
N LEU A 60 -5.69 -8.15 1.85
CA LEU A 60 -5.46 -9.17 0.82
C LEU A 60 -6.42 -8.98 -0.38
N GLU A 61 -7.68 -8.65 -0.13
CA GLU A 61 -8.64 -8.32 -1.18
C GLU A 61 -8.16 -7.09 -1.99
N VAL A 62 -7.72 -6.04 -1.31
CA VAL A 62 -7.13 -4.86 -1.96
C VAL A 62 -5.87 -5.22 -2.75
N ALA A 63 -4.95 -5.98 -2.17
CA ALA A 63 -3.72 -6.42 -2.85
C ALA A 63 -3.99 -7.26 -4.09
N SER A 64 -5.08 -8.03 -4.11
CA SER A 64 -5.49 -8.84 -5.26
C SER A 64 -6.04 -8.00 -6.41
N GLU A 65 -6.69 -6.89 -6.12
CA GLU A 65 -7.48 -6.14 -7.10
C GLU A 65 -6.85 -4.81 -7.53
N ILE A 66 -5.95 -4.23 -6.73
CA ILE A 66 -5.36 -2.94 -7.05
C ILE A 66 -4.61 -2.99 -8.38
N PRO A 67 -4.79 -1.99 -9.28
CA PRO A 67 -3.94 -1.84 -10.45
C PRO A 67 -2.47 -1.72 -10.04
N LEU A 68 -1.60 -2.55 -10.64
CA LEU A 68 -0.20 -2.62 -10.25
C LEU A 68 0.54 -1.29 -10.42
N ASP A 69 0.12 -0.45 -11.37
CA ASP A 69 0.68 0.89 -11.61
C ASP A 69 0.24 1.94 -10.56
N ARG A 70 -0.57 1.54 -9.58
CA ARG A 70 -1.04 2.38 -8.46
C ARG A 70 -0.63 1.86 -7.09
N LEU A 71 0.09 0.75 -7.05
CA LEU A 71 0.57 0.13 -5.82
C LEU A 71 1.96 0.62 -5.45
N LEU A 72 2.14 1.01 -4.18
CA LEU A 72 3.44 1.16 -3.54
C LEU A 72 3.58 0.17 -2.38
N LEU A 73 4.82 -0.10 -1.99
CA LEU A 73 5.15 -0.89 -0.82
C LEU A 73 5.71 0.01 0.28
N GLU A 74 5.44 -0.36 1.53
CA GLU A 74 5.93 0.34 2.71
C GLU A 74 6.20 -0.61 3.88
N THR A 75 6.71 -0.11 4.98
CA THR A 75 6.90 -0.86 6.23
C THR A 75 6.16 -0.28 7.43
N ASP A 76 5.94 1.02 7.45
CA ASP A 76 5.47 1.81 8.60
C ASP A 76 6.40 1.65 9.84
N ALA A 77 7.70 1.44 9.59
CA ALA A 77 8.68 1.27 10.65
C ALA A 77 8.69 2.47 11.64
N PRO A 78 8.81 2.24 12.94
CA PRO A 78 9.17 0.99 13.62
C PRO A 78 7.99 0.07 13.97
N TYR A 79 6.79 0.34 13.44
CA TYR A 79 5.56 -0.38 13.72
C TYR A 79 5.27 -1.45 12.65
N MET A 80 4.21 -2.21 12.83
CA MET A 80 3.62 -3.12 11.84
C MET A 80 4.58 -4.19 11.29
N ALA A 81 5.51 -4.71 12.13
CA ALA A 81 6.40 -5.77 11.72
C ALA A 81 5.61 -6.95 11.10
N PRO A 82 6.01 -7.44 9.91
CA PRO A 82 5.32 -8.53 9.23
C PRO A 82 5.50 -9.87 9.96
N VAL A 83 4.69 -10.86 9.63
CA VAL A 83 4.94 -12.24 10.04
C VAL A 83 6.24 -12.71 9.34
N PRO A 84 7.19 -13.40 10.05
CA PRO A 84 7.06 -13.95 11.41
C PRO A 84 7.52 -13.02 12.54
N PHE A 85 7.76 -11.74 12.28
CA PHE A 85 8.37 -10.81 13.25
C PHE A 85 7.34 -9.99 14.06
N ARG A 86 6.09 -10.44 14.10
CA ARG A 86 5.04 -9.76 14.90
C ARG A 86 5.49 -9.52 16.34
N GLY A 87 5.24 -8.29 16.84
CA GLY A 87 5.64 -7.87 18.19
C GLY A 87 7.10 -7.42 18.33
N LYS A 88 7.90 -7.52 17.27
CA LYS A 88 9.27 -6.97 17.22
C LYS A 88 9.25 -5.58 16.56
N ARG A 89 10.34 -4.84 16.71
CA ARG A 89 10.54 -3.59 16.01
C ARG A 89 10.67 -3.85 14.51
N CYS A 90 9.88 -3.14 13.71
CA CYS A 90 10.00 -3.17 12.26
C CYS A 90 11.15 -2.28 11.79
N ASP A 91 11.78 -2.66 10.70
CA ASP A 91 12.73 -1.84 9.95
C ASP A 91 12.48 -1.97 8.44
N SER A 92 13.15 -1.13 7.64
CA SER A 92 12.91 -1.05 6.21
C SER A 92 13.26 -2.34 5.44
N SER A 93 14.16 -3.18 5.97
CA SER A 93 14.52 -4.46 5.33
C SER A 93 13.34 -5.45 5.32
N MET A 94 12.39 -5.27 6.22
CA MET A 94 11.22 -6.14 6.33
C MET A 94 10.18 -5.95 5.22
N ILE A 95 10.36 -4.97 4.32
CA ILE A 95 9.49 -4.75 3.15
C ILE A 95 9.37 -6.00 2.27
N VAL A 96 10.40 -6.83 2.24
CA VAL A 96 10.43 -8.07 1.42
C VAL A 96 9.31 -9.04 1.78
N TYR A 97 8.89 -9.11 3.03
CA TYR A 97 7.81 -10.00 3.45
C TYR A 97 6.44 -9.58 2.93
N ALA A 98 6.18 -8.27 2.85
CA ALA A 98 4.99 -7.74 2.19
C ALA A 98 5.05 -8.01 0.68
N ALA A 99 6.21 -7.78 0.06
CA ALA A 99 6.43 -8.04 -1.36
C ALA A 99 6.22 -9.53 -1.71
N GLU A 100 6.78 -10.46 -0.94
CA GLU A 100 6.59 -11.91 -1.12
C GLU A 100 5.11 -12.28 -1.07
N LYS A 101 4.39 -11.79 -0.07
CA LYS A 101 2.98 -12.08 0.10
C LYS A 101 2.14 -11.58 -1.08
N ILE A 102 2.35 -10.36 -1.52
CA ILE A 102 1.60 -9.75 -2.62
C ILE A 102 1.97 -10.40 -3.96
N ALA A 103 3.26 -10.64 -4.21
CA ALA A 103 3.72 -11.31 -5.43
C ALA A 103 3.11 -12.72 -5.58
N SER A 104 3.10 -13.50 -4.48
CA SER A 104 2.45 -14.81 -4.44
C SER A 104 0.95 -14.71 -4.77
N LEU A 105 0.25 -13.74 -4.17
CA LEU A 105 -1.17 -13.51 -4.39
C LEU A 105 -1.49 -13.11 -5.85
N ARG A 106 -0.57 -12.43 -6.50
CA ARG A 106 -0.69 -11.95 -7.89
C ARG A 106 -0.09 -12.90 -8.93
N ASN A 107 0.40 -14.06 -8.52
CA ASN A 107 1.06 -15.05 -9.40
C ASN A 107 2.22 -14.45 -10.22
N MET A 108 3.05 -13.63 -9.57
CA MET A 108 4.20 -12.99 -10.19
C MET A 108 5.46 -13.15 -9.34
N SER A 109 6.63 -12.88 -9.89
CA SER A 109 7.87 -12.90 -9.13
C SER A 109 8.00 -11.68 -8.20
N ILE A 110 8.72 -11.86 -7.09
CA ILE A 110 9.03 -10.76 -6.16
C ILE A 110 9.81 -9.66 -6.88
N SER A 111 10.77 -10.05 -7.72
CA SER A 111 11.60 -9.10 -8.48
C SER A 111 10.75 -8.22 -9.42
N GLU A 112 9.79 -8.83 -10.10
CA GLU A 112 8.85 -8.10 -10.97
C GLU A 112 7.98 -7.12 -10.17
N LEU A 113 7.42 -7.56 -9.04
CA LEU A 113 6.62 -6.68 -8.18
C LEU A 113 7.46 -5.52 -7.63
N LEU A 114 8.67 -5.79 -7.15
CA LEU A 114 9.57 -4.76 -6.62
C LEU A 114 9.96 -3.75 -7.72
N GLN A 115 10.20 -4.19 -8.95
CA GLN A 115 10.48 -3.28 -10.06
C GLN A 115 9.28 -2.36 -10.33
N ILE A 116 8.08 -2.91 -10.47
CA ILE A 116 6.86 -2.14 -10.73
C ILE A 116 6.62 -1.11 -9.62
N THR A 117 6.70 -1.52 -8.36
CA THR A 117 6.43 -0.63 -7.22
C THR A 117 7.54 0.41 -7.03
N CYS A 118 8.78 0.10 -7.38
CA CYS A 118 9.88 1.07 -7.42
C CYS A 118 9.62 2.14 -8.49
N ASP A 119 9.23 1.74 -9.71
CA ASP A 119 8.92 2.67 -10.79
C ASP A 119 7.70 3.55 -10.43
N ASN A 120 6.71 2.99 -9.75
CA ASN A 120 5.59 3.75 -9.21
C ASN A 120 6.03 4.78 -8.17
N ALA A 121 6.93 4.40 -7.26
CA ALA A 121 7.46 5.31 -6.24
C ALA A 121 8.25 6.45 -6.89
N LYS A 122 9.12 6.16 -7.86
CA LYS A 122 9.83 7.19 -8.63
C LYS A 122 8.87 8.18 -9.27
N ARG A 123 7.83 7.70 -9.94
CA ARG A 123 6.79 8.57 -10.54
C ARG A 123 6.06 9.40 -9.50
N PHE A 124 5.64 8.78 -8.40
CA PHE A 124 4.89 9.51 -7.35
C PHE A 124 5.73 10.59 -6.68
N TYR A 125 6.97 10.26 -6.32
CA TYR A 125 7.88 11.17 -5.62
C TYR A 125 8.67 12.09 -6.56
N ASN A 126 8.51 11.93 -7.87
CA ASN A 126 9.22 12.70 -8.90
C ASN A 126 10.75 12.59 -8.74
N ILE A 127 11.22 11.34 -8.60
CA ILE A 127 12.63 11.00 -8.45
C ILE A 127 13.17 10.61 -9.83
N ASP A 128 14.12 11.39 -10.33
CA ASP A 128 14.88 11.05 -11.52
C ASP A 128 16.03 10.07 -11.17
N ASP A 129 16.40 9.23 -12.13
CA ASP A 129 17.54 8.29 -11.99
C ASP A 129 18.88 9.02 -12.03
#